data_18f2cf8bc3479cdd0e0c562a4a5c187a
#
_entry.id   18f2cf8bc3479cdd0e0c562a4a5c187a
#
_cell.length_a   1.000
_cell.length_b   1.000
_cell.length_c   1.000
_cell.angle_alpha   90.00
_cell.angle_beta   90.00
_cell.angle_gamma   90.00
#
_symmetry.space_group_name_H-M   'P 1'
#
loop_
_entity.id
_entity.type
_entity.pdbx_description
1 polymer ?
#
loop_
_entity_poly.entity_id
_entity_poly.type
_entity_poly.pdbx_seq_one_letter_code
_entity_poly.pdbx_strand_id
1 'polypeptide(L)'
;MERVLGIGGHFIRAADPAALSAWYRDCLGLDADENGLWRQEAGPTVFATFESETDYFGSRSQQTMLNFRVRDLDAMLAQLRVNGADVADETQDMEGVGRFGWVTDPAGTRVELWQPA
;
A
#
# COMPACT_ATOMS: atom_id res chain seq x y z
N MET A 1 -9.28 -21.88 -21.50
CA MET A 1 -8.28 -20.82 -21.63
C MET A 1 -7.52 -20.69 -20.32
N GLU A 2 -6.21 -20.69 -20.38
CA GLU A 2 -5.41 -20.42 -19.19
C GLU A 2 -5.53 -18.95 -18.77
N ARG A 3 -5.42 -18.69 -17.49
CA ARG A 3 -5.47 -17.33 -16.94
C ARG A 3 -4.55 -17.23 -15.71
N VAL A 4 -4.13 -16.01 -15.40
CA VAL A 4 -3.43 -15.76 -14.13
C VAL A 4 -4.41 -15.93 -12.97
N LEU A 5 -3.94 -16.49 -11.86
CA LEU A 5 -4.77 -16.77 -10.67
C LEU A 5 -4.82 -15.58 -9.71
N GLY A 6 -3.82 -14.72 -9.76
CA GLY A 6 -3.72 -13.56 -8.88
C GLY A 6 -2.31 -12.99 -8.90
N ILE A 7 -2.09 -12.01 -8.06
CA ILE A 7 -0.77 -11.41 -7.89
C ILE A 7 0.07 -12.34 -7.00
N GLY A 8 1.22 -12.80 -7.52
CA GLY A 8 2.13 -13.68 -6.79
C GLY A 8 3.19 -12.95 -5.98
N GLY A 9 3.42 -11.67 -6.26
CA GLY A 9 4.41 -10.88 -5.55
C GLY A 9 4.48 -9.46 -6.06
N HIS A 10 5.15 -8.62 -5.30
CA HIS A 10 5.43 -7.24 -5.66
C HIS A 10 6.88 -6.94 -5.29
N PHE A 11 7.64 -6.39 -6.23
CA PHE A 11 9.08 -6.15 -6.07
C PHE A 11 9.36 -4.68 -6.29
N ILE A 12 10.12 -4.08 -5.37
CA ILE A 12 10.44 -2.65 -5.42
C ILE A 12 11.94 -2.43 -5.30
N ARG A 13 12.41 -1.37 -5.92
CA ARG A 13 13.81 -0.95 -5.80
C ARG A 13 13.98 -0.15 -4.51
N ALA A 14 15.12 -0.34 -3.86
CA ALA A 14 15.47 0.40 -2.65
C ALA A 14 16.97 0.63 -2.61
N ALA A 15 17.39 1.81 -2.17
CA ALA A 15 18.80 2.09 -1.92
C ALA A 15 19.31 1.22 -0.76
N ASP A 16 18.46 0.98 0.23
CA ASP A 16 18.74 0.09 1.37
C ASP A 16 17.54 -0.87 1.53
N PRO A 17 17.57 -2.04 0.88
CA PRO A 17 16.46 -2.98 0.93
C PRO A 17 16.10 -3.43 2.33
N ALA A 18 17.08 -3.65 3.20
CA ALA A 18 16.82 -4.10 4.57
C ALA A 18 16.07 -3.04 5.38
N ALA A 19 16.46 -1.77 5.24
CA ALA A 19 15.79 -0.66 5.92
C ALA A 19 14.37 -0.46 5.41
N LEU A 20 14.15 -0.57 4.10
CA LEU A 20 12.82 -0.42 3.52
C LEU A 20 11.90 -1.57 3.96
N SER A 21 12.38 -2.80 3.93
CA SER A 21 11.62 -3.97 4.41
C SER A 21 11.25 -3.81 5.89
N ALA A 22 12.17 -3.30 6.70
CA ALA A 22 11.91 -3.05 8.11
C ALA A 22 10.81 -2.00 8.31
N TRP A 23 10.78 -0.95 7.49
CA TRP A 23 9.73 0.05 7.56
C TRP A 23 8.34 -0.56 7.27
N TYR A 24 8.22 -1.37 6.22
CA TYR A 24 6.94 -2.03 5.91
C TYR A 24 6.50 -2.97 7.01
N ARG A 25 7.42 -3.70 7.62
CA ARG A 25 7.13 -4.58 8.75
C ARG A 25 6.72 -3.79 9.99
N ASP A 26 7.51 -2.77 10.37
CA ASP A 26 7.37 -2.09 11.66
C ASP A 26 6.26 -1.04 11.64
N CYS A 27 6.02 -0.39 10.50
CA CYS A 27 5.02 0.69 10.40
C CYS A 27 3.67 0.18 9.87
N LEU A 28 3.68 -0.75 8.91
CA LEU A 28 2.46 -1.28 8.30
C LEU A 28 2.08 -2.67 8.80
N GLY A 29 2.95 -3.34 9.55
CA GLY A 29 2.67 -4.69 10.03
C GLY A 29 2.71 -5.75 8.95
N LEU A 30 3.42 -5.49 7.83
CA LEU A 30 3.56 -6.46 6.76
C LEU A 30 4.47 -7.59 7.23
N ASP A 31 3.88 -8.74 7.55
CA ASP A 31 4.53 -9.87 8.21
C ASP A 31 5.08 -10.88 7.19
N ALA A 32 6.02 -10.43 6.37
CA ALA A 32 6.75 -11.33 5.48
C ALA A 32 7.87 -12.03 6.25
N ASP A 33 8.15 -13.28 5.87
CA ASP A 33 9.24 -14.04 6.47
C ASP A 33 10.61 -13.60 5.93
N GLU A 34 11.67 -14.26 6.36
CA GLU A 34 13.05 -13.96 5.97
C GLU A 34 13.32 -14.09 4.48
N ASN A 35 12.49 -14.87 3.78
CA ASN A 35 12.58 -15.04 2.33
C ASN A 35 11.64 -14.12 1.56
N GLY A 36 10.91 -13.26 2.27
CA GLY A 36 9.95 -12.35 1.67
C GLY A 36 8.59 -12.96 1.42
N LEU A 37 8.34 -14.19 1.87
CA LEU A 37 7.03 -14.81 1.69
C LEU A 37 6.03 -14.21 2.67
N TRP A 38 4.97 -13.64 2.11
CA TRP A 38 3.88 -13.04 2.87
C TRP A 38 2.58 -13.76 2.56
N ARG A 39 2.01 -14.40 3.59
CA ARG A 39 0.72 -15.09 3.48
C ARG A 39 -0.38 -14.11 3.83
N GLN A 40 -0.77 -13.34 2.83
CA GLN A 40 -1.80 -12.31 3.02
C GLN A 40 -3.18 -12.95 3.24
N GLU A 41 -4.04 -12.22 3.93
CA GLU A 41 -5.43 -12.64 4.11
C GLU A 41 -6.18 -12.55 2.78
N ALA A 42 -7.07 -13.50 2.55
CA ALA A 42 -7.95 -13.49 1.38
C ALA A 42 -8.89 -12.29 1.45
N GLY A 43 -9.19 -11.71 0.30
CA GLY A 43 -10.09 -10.57 0.22
C GLY A 43 -10.12 -9.99 -1.19
N PRO A 44 -10.93 -8.95 -1.41
CA PRO A 44 -11.03 -8.32 -2.71
C PRO A 44 -9.69 -7.68 -3.12
N THR A 45 -9.36 -7.81 -4.39
CA THR A 45 -8.18 -7.17 -4.97
C THR A 45 -8.63 -6.40 -6.21
N VAL A 46 -8.21 -5.15 -6.30
CA VAL A 46 -8.47 -4.31 -7.47
C VAL A 46 -7.26 -4.34 -8.38
N PHE A 47 -7.49 -4.56 -9.66
CA PHE A 47 -6.49 -4.33 -10.68
C PHE A 47 -7.10 -3.33 -11.67
N ALA A 48 -6.61 -2.10 -11.66
CA ALA A 48 -7.18 -1.01 -12.44
C ALA A 48 -6.09 -0.25 -13.16
N THR A 49 -6.44 0.30 -14.32
CA THR A 49 -5.55 1.18 -15.07
C THR A 49 -6.05 2.61 -14.96
N PHE A 50 -5.12 3.55 -14.87
CA PHE A 50 -5.40 4.97 -14.77
C PHE A 50 -4.90 5.68 -16.02
N GLU A 51 -5.42 6.87 -16.28
CA GLU A 51 -4.94 7.70 -17.39
C GLU A 51 -3.46 8.04 -17.18
N SER A 52 -2.71 8.11 -18.30
CA SER A 52 -1.28 8.38 -18.25
C SER A 52 -0.94 9.71 -17.57
N GLU A 53 -1.87 10.67 -17.61
CA GLU A 53 -1.69 12.00 -17.05
C GLU A 53 -2.18 12.14 -15.61
N THR A 54 -2.61 11.04 -14.98
CA THR A 54 -3.09 11.10 -13.60
C THR A 54 -2.01 11.59 -12.64
N ASP A 55 -2.40 12.35 -11.63
CA ASP A 55 -1.56 12.73 -10.50
C ASP A 55 -1.89 11.93 -9.23
N TYR A 56 -2.77 10.93 -9.36
CA TYR A 56 -3.29 10.16 -8.22
C TYR A 56 -2.18 9.39 -7.50
N PHE A 57 -1.13 8.98 -8.21
CA PHE A 57 -0.01 8.26 -7.62
C PHE A 57 1.04 9.19 -6.97
N GLY A 58 0.83 10.48 -6.97
CA GLY A 58 1.78 11.48 -6.49
C GLY A 58 2.79 11.85 -7.58
N SER A 59 4.07 11.53 -7.38
CA SER A 59 5.11 11.85 -8.37
C SER A 59 4.84 11.19 -9.72
N ARG A 60 5.07 11.94 -10.80
CA ARG A 60 4.95 11.42 -12.18
C ARG A 60 5.94 10.30 -12.48
N SER A 61 7.01 10.17 -11.71
CA SER A 61 7.97 9.08 -11.86
C SER A 61 7.46 7.76 -11.28
N GLN A 62 6.42 7.81 -10.45
CA GLN A 62 5.81 6.62 -9.88
C GLN A 62 4.78 6.06 -10.87
N GLN A 63 5.09 4.92 -11.47
CA GLN A 63 4.28 4.33 -12.54
C GLN A 63 3.13 3.46 -12.03
N THR A 64 3.22 2.98 -10.80
CA THR A 64 2.21 2.14 -10.17
C THR A 64 2.01 2.57 -8.73
N MET A 65 0.85 2.25 -8.16
CA MET A 65 0.59 2.51 -6.75
C MET A 65 0.05 1.24 -6.12
N LEU A 66 0.75 0.77 -5.08
CA LEU A 66 0.31 -0.37 -4.30
C LEU A 66 -0.79 0.07 -3.35
N ASN A 67 -1.84 -0.74 -3.24
CA ASN A 67 -2.93 -0.55 -2.30
C ASN A 67 -2.93 -1.74 -1.33
N PHE A 68 -2.94 -1.45 -0.04
CA PHE A 68 -3.11 -2.47 1.00
C PHE A 68 -4.48 -2.38 1.63
N ARG A 69 -5.15 -3.52 1.77
CA ARG A 69 -6.37 -3.61 2.58
C ARG A 69 -6.00 -3.52 4.05
N VAL A 70 -6.77 -2.75 4.81
CA VAL A 70 -6.63 -2.64 6.25
C VAL A 70 -8.00 -2.88 6.90
N ARG A 71 -7.99 -3.40 8.12
CA ARG A 71 -9.22 -3.66 8.86
C ARG A 71 -9.82 -2.37 9.42
N ASP A 72 -8.98 -1.46 9.88
CA ASP A 72 -9.38 -0.21 10.54
C ASP A 72 -8.43 0.89 10.06
N LEU A 73 -8.92 1.73 9.15
CA LEU A 73 -8.10 2.78 8.55
C LEU A 73 -7.64 3.80 9.58
N ASP A 74 -8.53 4.24 10.46
CA ASP A 74 -8.17 5.25 11.47
C ASP A 74 -7.08 4.74 12.40
N ALA A 75 -7.17 3.49 12.83
CA ALA A 75 -6.16 2.86 13.68
C ALA A 75 -4.82 2.73 12.94
N MET A 76 -4.85 2.35 11.65
CA MET A 76 -3.64 2.23 10.85
C MET A 76 -2.97 3.60 10.64
N LEU A 77 -3.74 4.63 10.33
CA LEU A 77 -3.19 5.97 10.15
C LEU A 77 -2.58 6.51 11.45
N ALA A 78 -3.22 6.24 12.59
CA ALA A 78 -2.68 6.62 13.89
C ALA A 78 -1.35 5.90 14.18
N GLN A 79 -1.30 4.60 13.89
CA GLN A 79 -0.09 3.80 14.03
C GLN A 79 1.08 4.33 13.18
N LEU A 80 0.78 4.69 11.95
CA LEU A 80 1.77 5.27 11.03
C LEU A 80 2.30 6.61 11.55
N ARG A 81 1.42 7.48 12.04
CA ARG A 81 1.82 8.77 12.60
C ARG A 81 2.69 8.63 13.84
N VAL A 82 2.35 7.69 14.72
CA VAL A 82 3.16 7.40 15.92
C VAL A 82 4.57 6.94 15.53
N ASN A 83 4.70 6.22 14.43
CA ASN A 83 5.99 5.76 13.93
C ASN A 83 6.71 6.81 13.05
N GLY A 84 6.18 8.02 12.94
CA GLY A 84 6.81 9.11 12.21
C GLY A 84 6.69 9.01 10.70
N ALA A 85 5.76 8.20 10.18
CA ALA A 85 5.57 8.04 8.75
C ALA A 85 4.91 9.28 8.12
N ASP A 86 5.16 9.48 6.84
CA ASP A 86 4.62 10.58 6.04
C ASP A 86 3.20 10.24 5.58
N VAL A 87 2.21 10.57 6.41
CA VAL A 87 0.79 10.27 6.18
C VAL A 87 0.11 11.49 5.59
N ALA A 88 -0.66 11.32 4.52
CA ALA A 88 -1.47 12.39 3.96
C ALA A 88 -2.57 12.80 4.95
N ASP A 89 -2.84 14.11 5.01
CA ASP A 89 -3.80 14.67 5.98
C ASP A 89 -5.24 14.27 5.65
N GLU A 90 -5.57 14.18 4.36
CA GLU A 90 -6.92 13.85 3.91
C GLU A 90 -7.15 12.35 3.85
N THR A 91 -8.41 11.95 4.02
CA THR A 91 -8.94 10.63 3.72
C THR A 91 -10.11 10.79 2.76
N GLN A 92 -10.50 9.71 2.11
CA GLN A 92 -11.61 9.71 1.18
C GLN A 92 -12.54 8.56 1.51
N ASP A 93 -13.83 8.86 1.64
CA ASP A 93 -14.87 7.86 1.80
C ASP A 93 -15.61 7.73 0.47
N MET A 94 -15.84 6.48 0.06
CA MET A 94 -16.52 6.18 -1.19
C MET A 94 -17.61 5.15 -0.90
N GLU A 95 -18.87 5.59 -0.99
CA GLU A 95 -20.01 4.75 -0.66
C GLU A 95 -19.99 3.43 -1.45
N GLY A 96 -20.19 2.32 -0.74
CA GLY A 96 -20.18 0.98 -1.33
C GLY A 96 -18.79 0.42 -1.63
N VAL A 97 -17.75 1.22 -1.55
CA VAL A 97 -16.37 0.81 -1.84
C VAL A 97 -15.53 0.75 -0.57
N GLY A 98 -15.55 1.80 0.23
CA GLY A 98 -14.83 1.86 1.48
C GLY A 98 -14.15 3.19 1.73
N ARG A 99 -13.15 3.15 2.59
CA ARG A 99 -12.40 4.31 3.04
C ARG A 99 -10.95 4.20 2.62
N PHE A 100 -10.36 5.33 2.23
CA PHE A 100 -9.00 5.39 1.69
C PHE A 100 -8.15 6.40 2.44
N GLY A 101 -6.88 6.06 2.62
CA GLY A 101 -5.84 6.96 3.09
C GLY A 101 -4.54 6.67 2.36
N TRP A 102 -3.53 7.51 2.58
CA TRP A 102 -2.27 7.41 1.85
C TRP A 102 -1.09 7.66 2.77
N VAL A 103 0.00 6.93 2.51
CA VAL A 103 1.27 7.11 3.19
C VAL A 103 2.38 7.05 2.14
N THR A 104 3.44 7.83 2.35
CA THR A 104 4.64 7.78 1.52
C THR A 104 5.73 7.04 2.28
N ASP A 105 6.30 6.02 1.65
CA ASP A 105 7.37 5.23 2.28
C ASP A 105 8.72 5.99 2.26
N PRO A 106 9.74 5.50 2.98
CA PRO A 106 11.04 6.21 3.03
C PRO A 106 11.75 6.37 1.69
N ALA A 107 11.40 5.57 0.69
CA ALA A 107 11.95 5.71 -0.67
C ALA A 107 11.19 6.74 -1.51
N GLY A 108 10.16 7.36 -0.95
CA GLY A 108 9.34 8.37 -1.64
C GLY A 108 8.17 7.78 -2.43
N THR A 109 7.85 6.52 -2.23
CA THR A 109 6.77 5.84 -2.93
C THR A 109 5.44 6.03 -2.19
N ARG A 110 4.43 6.53 -2.89
CA ARG A 110 3.07 6.68 -2.37
C ARG A 110 2.36 5.33 -2.37
N VAL A 111 1.75 5.00 -1.25
CA VAL A 111 1.00 3.77 -1.01
C VAL A 111 -0.40 4.15 -0.55
N GLU A 112 -1.41 3.46 -1.08
CA GLU A 112 -2.80 3.65 -0.68
C GLU A 112 -3.20 2.57 0.33
N LEU A 113 -3.99 2.98 1.32
CA LEU A 113 -4.57 2.11 2.34
C LEU A 113 -6.08 2.11 2.14
N TRP A 114 -6.69 0.93 2.14
CA TRP A 114 -8.10 0.76 1.85
C TRP A 114 -8.77 -0.10 2.91
N GLN A 115 -9.77 0.48 3.58
CA GLN A 115 -10.68 -0.26 4.43
C GLN A 115 -11.93 -0.56 3.60
N PRO A 116 -12.11 -1.80 3.11
CA PRO A 116 -13.29 -2.14 2.30
C PRO A 116 -14.59 -1.94 3.06
N ALA A 117 -15.62 -1.60 2.31
CA ALA A 117 -16.97 -1.41 2.85
C ALA A 117 -17.53 -2.72 3.42
#